data_39641e4d3e90803ab6555440dc86e813
#
_entry.id   39641e4d3e90803ab6555440dc86e813
#
_cell.length_a   1.000
_cell.length_b   1.000
_cell.length_c   1.000
_cell.angle_alpha   90.00
_cell.angle_beta   90.00
_cell.angle_gamma   90.00
#
_symmetry.space_group_name_H-M   'P 1'
#
loop_
_entity.id
_entity.type
_entity.pdbx_description
1 polymer ?
#
loop_
_entity_poly.entity_id
_entity_poly.type
_entity_poly.pdbx_seq_one_letter_code
_entity_poly.pdbx_strand_id
1 'polypeptide(L)'
;MKRLLGLFTSVVLALTLAFSLAACKNDSSNRDEEDKAYNVQYELDDNEEYYTLKSFTVSEEARKLADKNDYEGLAELFNGELAEGETAFTEDTVKTFTVKSEYKGKPVKKIASSAISSLAFIEKIVVPDSIEEIGANAFYQLTGLKEITLPFTGNKVGAISSKSSFGYIFGTTSADGLTSCAQTYADASSASTTYYIPSNLKTVTITGKNEKVATEKWVKNKITRDVDGNVIDIAQIAAEEGEVGDDGKPAYKITVYNDVDRKLAVPAYAFYNVTTIETVVLSDELTALENYTFYGCSALKTVTALGVKTVGDSAFESCSSLKSVAFGGTAAGENEITFANVETIGKNAFKGCTALGKSSDVTKHPLDLSTVNEIGESAFGGCTGLTSVKLKSGVVLDKRAFSSCSALETIENADAYVPKRAEDKTDPSCNPFDGTKYQDNLDKNDR
;
A
#
# COMPACT_ATOMS: atom_id res chain seq x y z
N MET A 1 -18.58 -31.61 11.03
CA MET A 1 -17.58 -30.55 11.15
C MET A 1 -16.49 -30.75 10.09
N LYS A 2 -16.78 -30.52 8.83
CA LYS A 2 -15.84 -30.48 7.69
C LYS A 2 -16.60 -29.82 6.56
N ARG A 3 -16.56 -28.51 6.43
CA ARG A 3 -16.91 -27.69 5.25
C ARG A 3 -16.94 -26.24 5.71
N LEU A 4 -15.79 -25.58 5.73
CA LEU A 4 -15.62 -24.11 5.60
C LEU A 4 -14.12 -23.73 5.54
N LEU A 5 -13.34 -24.49 4.79
CA LEU A 5 -11.91 -24.19 4.61
C LEU A 5 -11.59 -24.04 3.12
N GLY A 6 -12.46 -23.44 2.35
CA GLY A 6 -12.35 -23.48 0.88
C GLY A 6 -12.53 -22.16 0.13
N LEU A 7 -12.57 -20.99 0.77
CA LEU A 7 -12.88 -19.77 0.01
C LEU A 7 -11.89 -18.61 0.16
N PHE A 8 -10.86 -18.70 0.98
CA PHE A 8 -9.92 -17.57 1.18
C PHE A 8 -8.47 -17.83 0.76
N THR A 9 -8.13 -19.06 0.35
CA THR A 9 -6.82 -19.35 -0.26
C THR A 9 -6.76 -19.05 -1.77
N SER A 10 -7.86 -18.62 -2.38
CA SER A 10 -7.93 -18.38 -3.83
C SER A 10 -7.57 -16.96 -4.26
N VAL A 11 -7.41 -16.00 -3.36
CA VAL A 11 -7.05 -14.61 -3.76
C VAL A 11 -5.54 -14.44 -3.94
N VAL A 12 -4.72 -15.23 -3.26
CA VAL A 12 -3.25 -15.16 -3.40
C VAL A 12 -2.71 -16.15 -4.43
N LEU A 13 -3.43 -17.24 -4.73
CA LEU A 13 -2.97 -18.27 -5.67
C LEU A 13 -3.50 -18.12 -7.11
N ALA A 14 -4.43 -17.19 -7.36
CA ALA A 14 -4.90 -16.87 -8.72
C ALA A 14 -4.01 -15.88 -9.47
N LEU A 15 -2.90 -15.43 -8.86
CA LEU A 15 -1.97 -14.45 -9.46
C LEU A 15 -0.92 -15.06 -10.40
N THR A 16 -0.90 -16.37 -10.61
CA THR A 16 0.12 -17.01 -11.46
C THR A 16 -0.36 -17.43 -12.86
N LEU A 17 -1.61 -17.14 -13.22
CA LEU A 17 -2.08 -17.23 -14.60
C LEU A 17 -2.25 -15.83 -15.18
N ALA A 18 -1.18 -15.04 -15.11
CA ALA A 18 -1.14 -13.74 -15.72
C ALA A 18 -1.00 -13.87 -17.22
N PHE A 19 -1.96 -13.32 -17.93
CA PHE A 19 -1.90 -13.11 -19.35
C PHE A 19 -0.62 -12.36 -19.71
N SER A 20 0.30 -13.03 -20.33
CA SER A 20 1.31 -12.35 -21.11
C SER A 20 0.65 -11.97 -22.43
N LEU A 21 0.27 -10.71 -22.61
CA LEU A 21 0.10 -10.17 -23.96
C LEU A 21 1.37 -10.52 -24.73
N ALA A 22 1.20 -11.40 -25.71
CA ALA A 22 2.31 -12.00 -26.39
C ALA A 22 3.18 -10.97 -27.10
N ALA A 23 4.42 -11.28 -27.16
CA ALA A 23 5.33 -10.59 -28.02
C ALA A 23 4.90 -10.83 -29.47
N CYS A 24 4.54 -9.78 -30.20
CA CYS A 24 4.56 -9.87 -31.64
C CYS A 24 5.95 -10.36 -32.05
N LYS A 25 6.08 -11.62 -32.43
CA LYS A 25 7.16 -12.02 -33.31
C LYS A 25 6.99 -11.22 -34.59
N ASN A 26 8.02 -10.51 -35.02
CA ASN A 26 8.16 -10.07 -36.39
C ASN A 26 8.21 -11.33 -37.25
N ASP A 27 7.06 -11.85 -37.59
CA ASP A 27 6.91 -12.82 -38.64
C ASP A 27 5.98 -12.18 -39.69
N SER A 28 6.49 -12.10 -40.88
CA SER A 28 5.99 -11.48 -42.09
C SER A 28 4.55 -11.89 -42.43
N SER A 29 3.58 -11.35 -41.75
CA SER A 29 2.27 -11.13 -42.31
C SER A 29 2.12 -9.62 -42.54
N ASN A 30 2.05 -9.20 -43.82
CA ASN A 30 1.85 -7.83 -44.28
C ASN A 30 0.48 -7.26 -43.84
N ARG A 31 0.25 -7.11 -42.54
CA ARG A 31 -0.73 -6.17 -41.99
C ARG A 31 0.09 -4.99 -41.45
N ASP A 32 -0.21 -3.81 -41.96
CA ASP A 32 0.32 -2.56 -41.43
C ASP A 32 0.02 -2.51 -39.91
N GLU A 33 0.92 -1.96 -39.08
CA GLU A 33 0.75 -1.86 -37.63
C GLU A 33 -0.56 -1.14 -37.23
N GLU A 34 -1.14 -0.37 -38.13
CA GLU A 34 -2.43 0.34 -37.98
C GLU A 34 -3.66 -0.59 -38.01
N ASP A 35 -3.54 -1.80 -38.53
CA ASP A 35 -4.67 -2.74 -38.69
C ASP A 35 -4.83 -3.74 -37.51
N LYS A 36 -3.92 -3.70 -36.53
CA LYS A 36 -3.98 -4.62 -35.39
C LYS A 36 -5.07 -4.21 -34.39
N ALA A 37 -5.81 -5.20 -33.87
CA ALA A 37 -6.83 -5.00 -32.83
C ALA A 37 -6.27 -4.28 -31.60
N TYR A 38 -5.03 -4.60 -31.22
CA TYR A 38 -4.27 -3.91 -30.18
C TYR A 38 -2.77 -3.88 -30.49
N ASN A 39 -2.06 -2.93 -29.89
CA ASN A 39 -0.61 -2.81 -30.02
C ASN A 39 0.03 -2.49 -28.65
N VAL A 40 1.03 -3.29 -28.27
CA VAL A 40 1.84 -3.08 -27.06
C VAL A 40 3.28 -2.81 -27.48
N GLN A 41 3.76 -1.60 -27.22
CA GLN A 41 5.10 -1.20 -27.62
C GLN A 41 6.06 -1.22 -26.43
N TYR A 42 7.18 -1.91 -26.61
CA TYR A 42 8.31 -1.94 -25.69
C TYR A 42 9.55 -1.35 -26.37
N GLU A 43 10.26 -0.51 -25.66
CA GLU A 43 11.52 0.09 -26.11
C GLU A 43 12.67 -0.43 -25.25
N LEU A 44 13.74 -0.90 -25.91
CA LEU A 44 14.96 -1.31 -25.24
C LEU A 44 15.72 -0.06 -24.78
N ASP A 45 16.32 -0.08 -23.60
CA ASP A 45 17.17 1.00 -23.13
C ASP A 45 18.49 1.10 -23.92
N ASP A 46 19.18 2.23 -23.81
CA ASP A 46 20.41 2.51 -24.59
C ASP A 46 21.56 1.53 -24.26
N ASN A 47 21.55 0.92 -23.08
CA ASN A 47 22.54 -0.07 -22.66
C ASN A 47 22.12 -1.51 -22.97
N GLU A 48 20.96 -1.69 -23.59
CA GLU A 48 20.37 -2.98 -23.93
C GLU A 48 20.16 -3.91 -22.69
N GLU A 49 19.89 -3.35 -21.51
CA GLU A 49 19.75 -4.11 -20.26
C GLU A 49 18.29 -4.45 -19.94
N TYR A 50 17.35 -3.58 -20.25
CA TYR A 50 15.93 -3.75 -19.93
C TYR A 50 15.00 -3.08 -20.94
N TYR A 51 13.71 -3.42 -20.85
CA TYR A 51 12.66 -2.77 -21.64
C TYR A 51 11.84 -1.78 -20.82
N THR A 52 11.34 -0.76 -21.52
CA THR A 52 10.31 0.18 -21.07
C THR A 52 9.03 -0.10 -21.82
N LEU A 53 7.89 -0.32 -21.11
CA LEU A 53 6.57 -0.29 -21.73
C LEU A 53 6.26 1.15 -22.16
N LYS A 54 6.19 1.39 -23.46
CA LYS A 54 5.97 2.73 -24.05
C LYS A 54 4.50 3.05 -24.22
N SER A 55 3.73 2.10 -24.74
CA SER A 55 2.30 2.30 -24.98
C SER A 55 1.53 0.99 -25.07
N PHE A 56 0.25 1.07 -24.71
CA PHE A 56 -0.79 0.12 -25.08
C PHE A 56 -1.92 0.88 -25.75
N THR A 57 -2.20 0.53 -27.00
CA THR A 57 -3.25 1.14 -27.81
C THR A 57 -4.15 0.08 -28.41
N VAL A 58 -5.36 0.45 -28.79
CA VAL A 58 -6.32 -0.43 -29.44
C VAL A 58 -6.89 0.23 -30.70
N SER A 59 -7.32 -0.57 -31.65
CA SER A 59 -7.94 -0.12 -32.89
C SER A 59 -9.25 0.62 -32.66
N GLU A 60 -9.73 1.34 -33.66
CA GLU A 60 -11.04 2.00 -33.62
C GLU A 60 -12.18 0.99 -33.51
N GLU A 61 -12.04 -0.18 -34.14
CA GLU A 61 -13.01 -1.27 -34.03
C GLU A 61 -13.10 -1.81 -32.60
N ALA A 62 -11.95 -2.07 -31.95
CA ALA A 62 -11.90 -2.47 -30.55
C ALA A 62 -12.53 -1.43 -29.61
N ARG A 63 -12.31 -0.14 -29.86
CA ARG A 63 -12.98 0.94 -29.10
C ARG A 63 -14.49 0.91 -29.30
N LYS A 64 -14.99 0.74 -30.51
CA LYS A 64 -16.42 0.66 -30.81
C LYS A 64 -17.10 -0.53 -30.12
N LEU A 65 -16.43 -1.68 -30.03
CA LEU A 65 -16.93 -2.85 -29.29
C LEU A 65 -16.97 -2.54 -27.79
N ALA A 66 -15.89 -2.01 -27.23
CA ALA A 66 -15.80 -1.63 -25.84
C ALA A 66 -16.86 -0.59 -25.43
N ASP A 67 -17.10 0.43 -26.25
CA ASP A 67 -18.10 1.48 -26.02
C ASP A 67 -19.55 0.93 -26.01
N LYS A 68 -19.78 -0.18 -26.70
CA LYS A 68 -21.06 -0.92 -26.69
C LYS A 68 -21.15 -1.94 -25.56
N ASN A 69 -20.10 -2.11 -24.75
CA ASN A 69 -19.94 -3.19 -23.77
C ASN A 69 -19.99 -4.59 -24.41
N ASP A 70 -19.63 -4.70 -25.68
CA ASP A 70 -19.51 -5.97 -26.39
C ASP A 70 -18.14 -6.60 -26.11
N TYR A 71 -17.99 -7.17 -24.93
CA TYR A 71 -16.71 -7.75 -24.47
C TYR A 71 -16.46 -9.14 -25.06
N GLU A 72 -17.51 -9.86 -25.50
CA GLU A 72 -17.37 -11.09 -26.28
C GLU A 72 -16.74 -10.78 -27.64
N GLY A 73 -17.31 -9.84 -28.39
CA GLY A 73 -16.77 -9.40 -29.68
C GLY A 73 -15.37 -8.78 -29.56
N LEU A 74 -15.10 -8.04 -28.46
CA LEU A 74 -13.76 -7.50 -28.19
C LEU A 74 -12.74 -8.62 -27.91
N ALA A 75 -13.12 -9.66 -27.17
CA ALA A 75 -12.27 -10.82 -26.89
C ALA A 75 -12.01 -11.62 -28.18
N GLU A 76 -13.03 -11.83 -29.01
CA GLU A 76 -12.87 -12.48 -30.32
C GLU A 76 -11.92 -11.70 -31.23
N LEU A 77 -12.06 -10.36 -31.28
CA LEU A 77 -11.19 -9.49 -32.07
C LEU A 77 -9.71 -9.60 -31.59
N PHE A 78 -9.48 -9.59 -30.28
CA PHE A 78 -8.12 -9.74 -29.73
C PHE A 78 -7.55 -11.15 -29.95
N ASN A 79 -8.40 -12.19 -29.87
CA ASN A 79 -8.00 -13.57 -30.14
C ASN A 79 -7.54 -13.79 -31.57
N GLY A 80 -8.04 -13.00 -32.51
CA GLY A 80 -7.59 -13.01 -33.91
C GLY A 80 -6.13 -12.58 -34.10
N GLU A 81 -5.51 -11.93 -33.11
CA GLU A 81 -4.12 -11.45 -33.12
C GLU A 81 -3.15 -12.34 -32.33
N LEU A 82 -3.66 -13.37 -31.64
CA LEU A 82 -2.85 -14.23 -30.78
C LEU A 82 -1.92 -15.11 -31.61
N ALA A 83 -0.68 -15.25 -31.14
CA ALA A 83 0.25 -16.23 -31.67
C ALA A 83 -0.09 -17.65 -31.17
N GLU A 84 0.41 -18.67 -31.87
CA GLU A 84 0.23 -20.07 -31.48
C GLU A 84 0.77 -20.31 -30.05
N GLY A 85 -0.07 -20.93 -29.21
CA GLY A 85 0.24 -21.25 -27.81
C GLY A 85 -0.05 -20.14 -26.81
N GLU A 86 -0.60 -19.02 -27.22
CA GLU A 86 -1.03 -17.95 -26.33
C GLU A 86 -2.42 -18.23 -25.75
N THR A 87 -2.67 -17.70 -24.55
CA THR A 87 -3.96 -17.91 -23.87
C THR A 87 -5.00 -16.97 -24.44
N ALA A 88 -6.13 -17.54 -24.85
CA ALA A 88 -7.23 -16.78 -25.38
C ALA A 88 -7.87 -15.83 -24.37
N PHE A 89 -8.26 -14.66 -24.85
CA PHE A 89 -9.08 -13.72 -24.08
C PHE A 89 -10.51 -14.24 -23.91
N THR A 90 -11.11 -13.90 -22.80
CA THR A 90 -12.53 -14.06 -22.49
C THR A 90 -13.13 -12.69 -22.20
N GLU A 91 -14.46 -12.58 -22.06
CA GLU A 91 -15.13 -11.34 -21.63
C GLU A 91 -14.55 -10.73 -20.35
N ASP A 92 -14.10 -11.56 -19.42
CA ASP A 92 -13.53 -11.10 -18.15
C ASP A 92 -12.05 -10.67 -18.30
N THR A 93 -11.29 -11.43 -19.08
CA THR A 93 -9.84 -11.22 -19.17
C THR A 93 -9.47 -10.11 -20.16
N VAL A 94 -10.31 -9.81 -21.15
CA VAL A 94 -10.08 -8.70 -22.09
C VAL A 94 -10.08 -7.33 -21.38
N LYS A 95 -10.71 -7.23 -20.21
CA LYS A 95 -10.75 -6.03 -19.35
C LYS A 95 -9.55 -5.90 -18.42
N THR A 96 -8.62 -6.87 -18.45
CA THR A 96 -7.44 -6.88 -17.60
C THR A 96 -6.18 -6.63 -18.41
N PHE A 97 -5.41 -5.61 -18.02
CA PHE A 97 -4.08 -5.38 -18.59
C PHE A 97 -2.99 -5.77 -17.57
N THR A 98 -2.17 -6.74 -17.96
CA THR A 98 -1.01 -7.16 -17.17
C THR A 98 0.27 -6.72 -17.87
N VAL A 99 1.09 -5.92 -17.18
CA VAL A 99 2.42 -5.55 -17.65
C VAL A 99 3.33 -6.76 -17.58
N LYS A 100 4.05 -7.06 -18.66
CA LYS A 100 5.01 -8.18 -18.66
C LYS A 100 6.18 -7.90 -17.72
N SER A 101 6.61 -8.91 -16.97
CA SER A 101 7.86 -8.82 -16.18
C SER A 101 9.10 -8.94 -17.06
N GLU A 102 8.97 -9.58 -18.24
CA GLU A 102 10.05 -9.84 -19.21
C GLU A 102 9.54 -9.69 -20.63
N TYR A 103 10.38 -9.17 -21.54
CA TYR A 103 10.12 -9.09 -22.96
C TYR A 103 11.39 -9.44 -23.75
N LYS A 104 11.29 -10.35 -24.73
CA LYS A 104 12.43 -10.83 -25.54
C LYS A 104 13.67 -11.22 -24.73
N GLY A 105 13.49 -11.90 -23.58
CA GLY A 105 14.57 -12.39 -22.75
C GLY A 105 15.25 -11.35 -21.84
N LYS A 106 14.68 -10.14 -21.73
CA LYS A 106 15.17 -9.08 -20.83
C LYS A 106 14.05 -8.55 -19.94
N PRO A 107 14.35 -8.11 -18.72
CA PRO A 107 13.32 -7.61 -17.79
C PRO A 107 12.65 -6.34 -18.34
N VAL A 108 11.37 -6.18 -18.03
CA VAL A 108 10.67 -4.89 -18.18
C VAL A 108 10.76 -4.18 -16.84
N LYS A 109 11.42 -3.02 -16.83
CA LYS A 109 11.70 -2.26 -15.59
C LYS A 109 10.95 -0.93 -15.50
N LYS A 110 10.46 -0.41 -16.62
CA LYS A 110 9.81 0.89 -16.62
C LYS A 110 8.48 0.90 -17.38
N ILE A 111 7.60 1.76 -16.93
CA ILE A 111 6.38 2.15 -17.65
C ILE A 111 6.51 3.64 -17.99
N ALA A 112 6.40 3.98 -19.26
CA ALA A 112 6.51 5.35 -19.71
C ALA A 112 5.34 6.22 -19.24
N SER A 113 5.53 7.53 -19.30
CA SER A 113 4.43 8.48 -19.09
C SER A 113 3.31 8.25 -20.12
N SER A 114 2.06 8.27 -19.66
CA SER A 114 0.86 8.06 -20.48
C SER A 114 0.83 6.74 -21.27
N ALA A 115 1.54 5.72 -20.81
CA ALA A 115 1.69 4.44 -21.51
C ALA A 115 0.37 3.73 -21.75
N ILE A 116 -0.58 3.82 -20.81
CA ILE A 116 -1.90 3.22 -20.91
C ILE A 116 -2.91 4.32 -20.60
N SER A 117 -3.59 4.79 -21.62
CA SER A 117 -4.44 5.97 -21.45
C SER A 117 -5.73 5.90 -22.24
N SER A 118 -6.79 6.49 -21.66
CA SER A 118 -8.10 6.67 -22.32
C SER A 118 -8.73 5.35 -22.80
N LEU A 119 -8.61 4.29 -22.00
CA LEU A 119 -9.19 2.97 -22.25
C LEU A 119 -10.20 2.63 -21.14
N ALA A 120 -11.42 3.12 -21.30
CA ALA A 120 -12.48 3.01 -20.30
C ALA A 120 -12.92 1.55 -20.01
N PHE A 121 -12.66 0.61 -20.93
CA PHE A 121 -12.99 -0.79 -20.77
C PHE A 121 -12.01 -1.54 -19.84
N ILE A 122 -10.84 -0.98 -19.57
CA ILE A 122 -9.88 -1.60 -18.65
C ILE A 122 -10.40 -1.45 -17.21
N GLU A 123 -10.72 -2.59 -16.60
CA GLU A 123 -11.21 -2.68 -15.24
C GLU A 123 -10.12 -3.07 -14.23
N LYS A 124 -9.06 -3.74 -14.70
CA LYS A 124 -7.97 -4.21 -13.85
C LYS A 124 -6.60 -3.99 -14.50
N ILE A 125 -5.66 -3.52 -13.69
CA ILE A 125 -4.23 -3.43 -14.06
C ILE A 125 -3.40 -4.23 -13.06
N VAL A 126 -2.44 -5.01 -13.59
CA VAL A 126 -1.45 -5.73 -12.80
C VAL A 126 -0.06 -5.28 -13.25
N VAL A 127 0.69 -4.66 -12.35
CA VAL A 127 2.09 -4.26 -12.55
C VAL A 127 2.98 -5.18 -11.73
N PRO A 128 3.91 -5.93 -12.34
CA PRO A 128 4.78 -6.86 -11.65
C PRO A 128 5.89 -6.15 -10.87
N ASP A 129 6.47 -6.88 -9.90
CA ASP A 129 7.56 -6.37 -9.03
C ASP A 129 8.88 -6.08 -9.79
N SER A 130 9.00 -6.53 -11.05
CA SER A 130 10.14 -6.17 -11.91
C SER A 130 10.16 -4.68 -12.29
N ILE A 131 9.03 -3.97 -12.17
CA ILE A 131 8.93 -2.57 -12.50
C ILE A 131 9.58 -1.73 -11.40
N GLU A 132 10.58 -0.94 -11.79
CA GLU A 132 11.35 -0.04 -10.93
C GLU A 132 10.89 1.43 -11.04
N GLU A 133 10.24 1.80 -12.17
CA GLU A 133 9.77 3.16 -12.41
C GLU A 133 8.45 3.21 -13.20
N ILE A 134 7.53 4.05 -12.72
CA ILE A 134 6.27 4.35 -13.40
C ILE A 134 6.24 5.85 -13.73
N GLY A 135 6.06 6.17 -14.99
CA GLY A 135 6.01 7.55 -15.47
C GLY A 135 4.75 8.31 -15.02
N ALA A 136 4.81 9.63 -15.07
CA ALA A 136 3.65 10.47 -14.79
C ALA A 136 2.48 10.14 -15.73
N ASN A 137 1.26 10.14 -15.20
CA ASN A 137 0.05 9.88 -15.99
C ASN A 137 0.06 8.50 -16.70
N ALA A 138 0.89 7.54 -16.27
CA ALA A 138 1.02 6.24 -16.93
C ALA A 138 -0.32 5.54 -17.16
N PHE A 139 -1.29 5.79 -16.27
CA PHE A 139 -2.65 5.23 -16.27
C PHE A 139 -3.73 6.32 -16.39
N TYR A 140 -3.50 7.25 -17.30
CA TYR A 140 -4.34 8.43 -17.48
C TYR A 140 -5.72 8.09 -18.04
N GLN A 141 -6.77 8.64 -17.44
CA GLN A 141 -8.18 8.51 -17.88
C GLN A 141 -8.69 7.06 -18.08
N LEU A 142 -8.26 6.14 -17.21
CA LEU A 142 -8.81 4.78 -17.18
C LEU A 142 -10.10 4.76 -16.34
N THR A 143 -11.16 5.37 -16.82
CA THR A 143 -12.41 5.64 -16.06
C THR A 143 -13.15 4.38 -15.62
N GLY A 144 -12.93 3.24 -16.28
CA GLY A 144 -13.48 1.94 -15.91
C GLY A 144 -12.67 1.17 -14.86
N LEU A 145 -11.46 1.65 -14.53
CA LEU A 145 -10.56 0.93 -13.63
C LEU A 145 -11.17 0.73 -12.24
N LYS A 146 -11.25 -0.54 -11.79
CA LYS A 146 -11.80 -0.97 -10.50
C LYS A 146 -10.72 -1.48 -9.55
N GLU A 147 -9.69 -2.12 -10.11
CA GLU A 147 -8.61 -2.76 -9.36
C GLU A 147 -7.25 -2.44 -9.94
N ILE A 148 -6.26 -2.19 -9.07
CA ILE A 148 -4.88 -2.03 -9.50
C ILE A 148 -3.92 -2.74 -8.53
N THR A 149 -2.96 -3.46 -9.10
CA THR A 149 -1.83 -4.06 -8.36
C THR A 149 -0.55 -3.36 -8.79
N LEU A 150 0.23 -2.90 -7.82
CA LEU A 150 1.45 -2.11 -8.01
C LEU A 150 2.57 -2.63 -7.10
N PRO A 151 3.84 -2.54 -7.50
CA PRO A 151 4.97 -2.82 -6.62
C PRO A 151 5.22 -1.71 -5.59
N PHE A 152 4.77 -0.47 -5.85
CA PHE A 152 4.95 0.68 -4.97
C PHE A 152 3.93 1.79 -5.31
N THR A 153 3.86 2.82 -4.47
CA THR A 153 3.09 4.05 -4.77
C THR A 153 3.98 5.10 -5.42
N GLY A 154 3.37 5.96 -6.24
CA GLY A 154 4.09 7.02 -6.95
C GLY A 154 4.94 6.51 -8.11
N ASN A 155 6.11 7.13 -8.35
CA ASN A 155 6.91 6.81 -9.53
C ASN A 155 7.94 5.70 -9.32
N LYS A 156 8.40 5.46 -8.09
CA LYS A 156 9.38 4.39 -7.76
C LYS A 156 9.49 4.20 -6.25
N VAL A 157 10.11 3.10 -5.83
CA VAL A 157 10.48 2.88 -4.41
C VAL A 157 11.38 4.01 -3.93
N GLY A 158 11.08 4.56 -2.76
CA GLY A 158 11.81 5.70 -2.19
C GLY A 158 11.56 7.04 -2.90
N ALA A 159 10.47 7.16 -3.65
CA ALA A 159 10.05 8.43 -4.23
C ALA A 159 9.81 9.49 -3.14
N ILE A 160 10.17 10.72 -3.45
CA ILE A 160 9.98 11.89 -2.60
C ILE A 160 9.13 12.94 -3.33
N SER A 161 8.67 13.96 -2.60
CA SER A 161 7.83 15.04 -3.12
C SER A 161 6.50 14.54 -3.73
N SER A 162 5.89 15.28 -4.61
CA SER A 162 4.66 14.92 -5.30
C SER A 162 4.75 13.60 -6.10
N LYS A 163 5.97 13.13 -6.40
CA LYS A 163 6.21 11.86 -7.09
C LYS A 163 5.95 10.64 -6.21
N SER A 164 5.87 10.78 -4.88
CA SER A 164 5.54 9.70 -3.95
C SER A 164 4.04 9.45 -3.81
N SER A 165 3.20 10.39 -4.26
CA SER A 165 1.75 10.33 -4.15
C SER A 165 1.15 9.27 -5.08
N PHE A 166 0.15 8.53 -4.59
CA PHE A 166 -0.58 7.53 -5.38
C PHE A 166 -1.19 8.12 -6.66
N GLY A 167 -1.69 9.36 -6.59
CA GLY A 167 -2.27 10.06 -7.74
C GLY A 167 -1.31 10.38 -8.87
N TYR A 168 0.01 10.37 -8.62
CA TYR A 168 1.03 10.70 -9.64
C TYR A 168 0.88 9.91 -10.94
N ILE A 169 0.54 8.62 -10.83
CA ILE A 169 0.40 7.71 -11.97
C ILE A 169 -0.88 7.94 -12.78
N PHE A 170 -1.87 8.67 -12.22
CA PHE A 170 -3.14 8.98 -12.89
C PHE A 170 -3.17 10.39 -13.48
N GLY A 171 -2.46 11.35 -12.88
CA GLY A 171 -2.27 12.69 -13.41
C GLY A 171 -3.17 13.78 -12.81
N THR A 172 -2.99 14.99 -13.37
CA THR A 172 -3.57 16.25 -12.84
C THR A 172 -4.66 16.85 -13.71
N THR A 173 -5.08 16.17 -14.77
CA THR A 173 -6.11 16.66 -15.70
C THR A 173 -7.46 16.03 -15.39
N SER A 174 -8.49 16.86 -15.20
CA SER A 174 -9.86 16.40 -14.92
C SER A 174 -10.53 15.84 -16.18
N ALA A 175 -11.37 14.83 -15.96
CA ALA A 175 -12.30 14.31 -16.96
C ALA A 175 -13.50 13.66 -16.24
N ASP A 176 -14.57 13.39 -16.98
CA ASP A 176 -15.71 12.66 -16.48
C ASP A 176 -15.28 11.25 -16.03
N GLY A 177 -15.86 10.75 -14.94
CA GLY A 177 -15.50 9.46 -14.36
C GLY A 177 -14.25 9.46 -13.50
N LEU A 178 -13.63 10.63 -13.25
CA LEU A 178 -12.50 10.81 -12.34
C LEU A 178 -12.90 11.61 -11.10
N THR A 179 -12.29 11.30 -9.97
CA THR A 179 -12.46 12.00 -8.70
C THR A 179 -11.20 12.82 -8.39
N SER A 180 -11.39 14.10 -8.04
CA SER A 180 -10.29 14.96 -7.60
C SER A 180 -9.84 14.58 -6.19
N CYS A 181 -8.54 14.39 -6.00
CA CYS A 181 -7.91 14.11 -4.72
C CYS A 181 -6.74 15.07 -4.50
N ALA A 182 -6.86 15.96 -3.54
CA ALA A 182 -5.79 16.90 -3.17
C ALA A 182 -4.81 16.18 -2.26
N GLN A 183 -3.70 15.70 -2.81
CA GLN A 183 -2.66 14.98 -2.07
C GLN A 183 -1.51 15.91 -1.68
N THR A 184 -1.03 15.75 -0.46
CA THR A 184 0.19 16.38 0.03
C THR A 184 1.29 15.32 0.20
N TYR A 185 2.50 15.72 0.58
CA TYR A 185 3.64 14.83 0.78
C TYR A 185 4.51 15.31 1.96
N ALA A 186 5.45 14.50 2.41
CA ALA A 186 6.18 14.67 3.67
C ALA A 186 6.90 16.04 3.88
N ASP A 187 7.13 16.79 2.82
CA ASP A 187 7.75 18.12 2.88
C ASP A 187 6.71 19.26 2.88
N ALA A 188 5.48 18.91 3.20
CA ALA A 188 4.30 19.77 3.03
C ALA A 188 4.09 20.81 4.15
N SER A 189 5.07 21.63 4.45
CA SER A 189 4.79 23.04 4.82
C SER A 189 4.15 23.80 3.62
N SER A 190 3.92 23.15 2.49
CA SER A 190 3.63 23.73 1.19
C SER A 190 2.70 22.84 0.36
N ALA A 191 2.07 23.43 -0.57
CA ALA A 191 1.22 23.02 -1.69
C ALA A 191 0.85 21.53 -1.83
N SER A 192 -0.46 21.26 -1.76
CA SER A 192 -1.05 20.02 -2.26
C SER A 192 -1.08 20.02 -3.80
N THR A 193 -0.94 18.84 -4.40
CA THR A 193 -1.21 18.61 -5.83
C THR A 193 -2.55 17.90 -5.97
N THR A 194 -3.43 18.43 -6.82
CA THR A 194 -4.70 17.78 -7.13
C THR A 194 -4.50 16.78 -8.24
N TYR A 195 -4.72 15.51 -7.93
CA TYR A 195 -4.75 14.41 -8.90
C TYR A 195 -6.19 13.98 -9.18
N TYR A 196 -6.39 13.34 -10.33
CA TYR A 196 -7.71 12.86 -10.76
C TYR A 196 -7.66 11.35 -10.92
N ILE A 197 -8.19 10.66 -9.93
CA ILE A 197 -8.15 9.20 -9.78
C ILE A 197 -9.46 8.60 -10.31
N PRO A 198 -9.45 7.44 -11.02
CA PRO A 198 -10.68 6.81 -11.49
C PRO A 198 -11.71 6.62 -10.35
N SER A 199 -12.93 7.13 -10.54
CA SER A 199 -13.99 7.07 -9.50
C SER A 199 -14.42 5.64 -9.18
N ASN A 200 -14.25 4.73 -10.15
CA ASN A 200 -14.55 3.30 -10.02
C ASN A 200 -13.43 2.51 -9.32
N LEU A 201 -12.24 3.09 -9.12
CA LEU A 201 -11.13 2.40 -8.45
C LEU A 201 -11.44 2.19 -6.98
N LYS A 202 -11.63 0.92 -6.60
CA LYS A 202 -12.01 0.51 -5.25
C LYS A 202 -10.96 -0.33 -4.56
N THR A 203 -10.18 -1.11 -5.30
CA THR A 203 -9.20 -2.04 -4.73
C THR A 203 -7.80 -1.71 -5.20
N VAL A 204 -6.90 -1.56 -4.24
CA VAL A 204 -5.47 -1.34 -4.48
C VAL A 204 -4.68 -2.40 -3.73
N THR A 205 -3.77 -3.07 -4.45
CA THR A 205 -2.80 -4.01 -3.87
C THR A 205 -1.39 -3.48 -4.09
N ILE A 206 -0.59 -3.38 -3.03
CA ILE A 206 0.85 -3.08 -3.11
C ILE A 206 1.61 -4.35 -2.75
N THR A 207 2.37 -4.88 -3.70
CA THR A 207 3.11 -6.15 -3.57
C THR A 207 4.55 -5.96 -3.13
N GLY A 208 5.11 -4.79 -3.39
CA GLY A 208 6.53 -4.51 -3.14
C GLY A 208 6.86 -4.29 -1.67
N LYS A 209 8.15 -4.26 -1.41
CA LYS A 209 8.76 -4.11 -0.09
C LYS A 209 9.64 -2.87 -0.01
N ASN A 210 9.96 -2.48 1.21
CA ASN A 210 10.94 -1.43 1.44
C ASN A 210 12.35 -1.93 1.07
N GLU A 211 13.10 -1.12 0.36
CA GLU A 211 14.49 -1.42 0.03
C GLU A 211 15.43 -0.85 1.11
N LYS A 212 16.36 -1.67 1.56
CA LYS A 212 17.43 -1.21 2.46
C LYS A 212 18.43 -0.40 1.66
N VAL A 213 18.83 0.74 2.20
CA VAL A 213 19.92 1.54 1.61
C VAL A 213 21.26 0.98 2.06
N ALA A 214 22.05 0.53 1.10
CA ALA A 214 23.42 0.10 1.33
C ALA A 214 24.35 1.32 1.43
N THR A 215 25.11 1.43 2.51
CA THR A 215 26.16 2.43 2.66
C THR A 215 27.50 1.73 2.71
N GLU A 216 28.40 2.09 1.80
CA GLU A 216 29.78 1.59 1.85
C GLU A 216 30.61 2.40 2.86
N LYS A 217 31.27 1.68 3.76
CA LYS A 217 32.19 2.28 4.74
C LYS A 217 33.51 1.57 4.73
N TRP A 218 34.59 2.33 4.84
CA TRP A 218 35.92 1.78 5.09
C TRP A 218 36.15 1.60 6.59
N VAL A 219 36.56 0.43 7.01
CA VAL A 219 36.83 0.08 8.40
C VAL A 219 38.24 -0.48 8.57
N LYS A 220 38.92 -0.08 9.63
CA LYS A 220 40.31 -0.49 9.92
C LYS A 220 40.42 -1.93 10.41
N ASN A 221 39.33 -2.50 10.93
CA ASN A 221 39.30 -3.87 11.46
C ASN A 221 38.11 -4.60 10.88
N LYS A 222 38.27 -5.92 10.68
CA LYS A 222 37.14 -6.80 10.33
C LYS A 222 36.17 -6.83 11.51
N ILE A 223 35.07 -6.09 11.39
CA ILE A 223 34.02 -6.03 12.41
C ILE A 223 32.86 -6.93 11.99
N THR A 224 32.34 -7.68 12.95
CA THR A 224 31.19 -8.55 12.76
C THR A 224 29.88 -7.90 13.23
N ARG A 225 29.98 -6.71 13.82
CA ARG A 225 28.83 -5.90 14.27
C ARG A 225 29.11 -4.43 13.99
N ASP A 226 28.05 -3.70 13.66
CA ASP A 226 28.12 -2.24 13.55
C ASP A 226 28.11 -1.57 14.93
N VAL A 227 28.16 -0.23 14.94
CA VAL A 227 28.16 0.58 16.16
C VAL A 227 26.88 0.45 16.98
N ASP A 228 25.78 0.02 16.35
CA ASP A 228 24.47 -0.18 16.95
C ASP A 228 24.25 -1.64 17.40
N GLY A 229 25.27 -2.50 17.22
CA GLY A 229 25.27 -3.89 17.65
C GLY A 229 24.65 -4.88 16.66
N ASN A 230 24.27 -4.44 15.46
CA ASN A 230 23.70 -5.31 14.43
C ASN A 230 24.76 -6.21 13.83
N VAL A 231 24.42 -7.47 13.56
CA VAL A 231 25.33 -8.40 12.91
C VAL A 231 25.53 -7.98 11.44
N ILE A 232 26.76 -7.67 11.07
CA ILE A 232 27.12 -7.45 9.67
C ILE A 232 27.25 -8.83 9.03
N ASP A 233 26.49 -9.10 7.97
CA ASP A 233 26.57 -10.36 7.25
C ASP A 233 27.97 -10.53 6.68
N ILE A 234 28.68 -11.53 7.20
CA ILE A 234 30.07 -11.83 6.85
C ILE A 234 30.21 -12.21 5.36
N ALA A 235 29.16 -12.72 4.73
CA ALA A 235 29.12 -13.05 3.31
C ALA A 235 29.15 -11.78 2.41
N GLN A 236 28.82 -10.60 2.94
CA GLN A 236 28.84 -9.32 2.24
C GLN A 236 30.13 -8.51 2.48
N ILE A 237 31.05 -9.00 3.30
CA ILE A 237 32.38 -8.41 3.47
C ILE A 237 33.24 -8.87 2.29
N ALA A 238 33.05 -8.27 1.14
CA ALA A 238 34.03 -8.39 0.05
C ALA A 238 35.29 -7.62 0.51
N ALA A 239 36.35 -8.37 0.84
CA ALA A 239 37.67 -7.78 1.02
C ALA A 239 38.17 -7.35 -0.35
N GLU A 240 37.92 -6.12 -0.76
CA GLU A 240 38.72 -5.49 -1.80
C GLU A 240 40.06 -5.10 -1.14
N GLU A 241 41.07 -5.91 -1.36
CA GLU A 241 42.45 -5.58 -1.03
C GLU A 241 42.88 -4.41 -1.92
N GLY A 242 43.14 -3.25 -1.35
CA GLY A 242 43.64 -2.16 -2.17
C GLY A 242 43.96 -0.85 -1.50
N GLU A 243 43.41 -0.54 -0.34
CA GLU A 243 43.76 0.70 0.37
C GLU A 243 44.36 0.42 1.74
N VAL A 244 45.46 1.10 2.00
CA VAL A 244 46.15 1.09 3.29
C VAL A 244 45.60 2.29 4.06
N GLY A 245 44.98 2.06 5.24
CA GLY A 245 44.60 3.17 6.13
C GLY A 245 45.80 4.00 6.59
N ASP A 246 45.55 5.17 7.16
CA ASP A 246 46.58 6.10 7.65
C ASP A 246 47.60 5.47 8.61
N ASP A 247 47.31 4.28 9.15
CA ASP A 247 48.14 3.49 10.06
C ASP A 247 48.96 2.39 9.35
N GLY A 248 48.96 2.32 8.02
CA GLY A 248 49.70 1.35 7.24
C GLY A 248 49.13 -0.05 7.23
N LYS A 249 47.91 -0.26 7.75
CA LYS A 249 47.22 -1.56 7.77
C LYS A 249 46.12 -1.64 6.71
N PRO A 250 45.80 -2.86 6.22
CA PRO A 250 44.72 -3.04 5.27
C PRO A 250 43.39 -2.44 5.79
N ALA A 251 42.74 -1.63 4.97
CA ALA A 251 41.35 -1.21 5.20
C ALA A 251 40.38 -2.18 4.51
N TYR A 252 39.26 -2.43 5.16
CA TYR A 252 38.21 -3.28 4.63
C TYR A 252 37.04 -2.41 4.21
N LYS A 253 36.54 -2.63 2.99
CA LYS A 253 35.29 -2.04 2.53
C LYS A 253 34.12 -2.90 3.00
N ILE A 254 33.23 -2.36 3.79
CA ILE A 254 32.02 -3.04 4.23
C ILE A 254 30.78 -2.36 3.68
N THR A 255 29.81 -3.13 3.29
CA THR A 255 28.48 -2.65 2.96
C THR A 255 27.60 -2.77 4.19
N VAL A 256 27.15 -1.66 4.74
CA VAL A 256 26.23 -1.60 5.88
C VAL A 256 24.83 -1.30 5.34
N TYR A 257 23.89 -2.20 5.60
CA TYR A 257 22.48 -1.94 5.35
C TYR A 257 21.89 -1.25 6.58
N ASN A 258 21.57 0.02 6.45
CA ASN A 258 20.96 0.80 7.52
C ASN A 258 19.45 0.62 7.48
N ASP A 259 18.87 0.15 8.59
CA ASP A 259 17.41 0.03 8.72
C ASP A 259 16.71 1.39 8.88
N VAL A 260 17.47 2.47 9.16
CA VAL A 260 16.92 3.83 9.31
C VAL A 260 16.72 4.51 7.96
N ASP A 261 17.63 4.28 6.99
CA ASP A 261 17.54 4.86 5.65
C ASP A 261 16.95 3.85 4.67
N ARG A 262 15.61 3.69 4.72
CA ARG A 262 14.88 2.80 3.81
C ARG A 262 14.29 3.59 2.65
N LYS A 263 14.36 3.01 1.45
CA LYS A 263 13.49 3.45 0.36
C LYS A 263 12.13 2.76 0.53
N LEU A 264 11.08 3.54 0.74
CA LEU A 264 9.76 3.03 1.08
C LEU A 264 8.95 2.72 -0.18
N ALA A 265 8.33 1.54 -0.24
CA ALA A 265 7.35 1.19 -1.27
C ALA A 265 6.04 1.97 -1.05
N VAL A 266 5.68 2.22 0.20
CA VAL A 266 4.55 3.05 0.62
C VAL A 266 5.05 4.12 1.58
N PRO A 267 5.47 5.29 1.08
CA PRO A 267 5.98 6.38 1.93
C PRO A 267 4.86 7.09 2.70
N ALA A 268 5.26 7.98 3.61
CA ALA A 268 4.32 8.88 4.27
C ALA A 268 3.49 9.67 3.24
N TYR A 269 2.22 9.92 3.57
CA TYR A 269 1.24 10.62 2.71
C TYR A 269 0.90 9.91 1.38
N ALA A 270 1.31 8.66 1.15
CA ALA A 270 1.14 7.98 -0.13
C ALA A 270 -0.29 8.01 -0.67
N PHE A 271 -1.29 7.76 0.18
CA PHE A 271 -2.72 7.77 -0.16
C PHE A 271 -3.48 8.95 0.47
N TYR A 272 -2.79 10.01 0.87
CA TYR A 272 -3.42 11.17 1.53
C TYR A 272 -4.63 11.68 0.73
N ASN A 273 -5.82 11.77 1.37
CA ASN A 273 -7.08 12.20 0.77
C ASN A 273 -7.53 11.44 -0.50
N VAL A 274 -7.12 10.19 -0.68
CA VAL A 274 -7.66 9.33 -1.74
C VAL A 274 -9.02 8.81 -1.30
N THR A 275 -10.10 9.44 -1.78
CA THR A 275 -11.47 9.21 -1.31
C THR A 275 -12.25 8.19 -2.14
N THR A 276 -11.62 7.55 -3.14
CA THR A 276 -12.27 6.56 -4.02
C THR A 276 -12.07 5.12 -3.56
N ILE A 277 -10.92 4.80 -2.98
CA ILE A 277 -10.53 3.43 -2.63
C ILE A 277 -11.30 2.92 -1.40
N GLU A 278 -11.70 1.66 -1.47
CA GLU A 278 -12.44 0.98 -0.40
C GLU A 278 -11.63 -0.13 0.27
N THR A 279 -10.75 -0.77 -0.49
CA THR A 279 -9.93 -1.90 -0.02
C THR A 279 -8.47 -1.69 -0.40
N VAL A 280 -7.59 -1.85 0.58
CA VAL A 280 -6.14 -1.84 0.37
C VAL A 280 -5.54 -3.12 0.94
N VAL A 281 -4.71 -3.77 0.13
CA VAL A 281 -3.88 -4.90 0.54
C VAL A 281 -2.42 -4.50 0.36
N LEU A 282 -1.64 -4.59 1.43
CA LEU A 282 -0.22 -4.30 1.42
C LEU A 282 0.59 -5.57 1.61
N SER A 283 1.80 -5.58 1.07
CA SER A 283 2.76 -6.66 1.26
C SER A 283 2.99 -6.95 2.76
N ASP A 284 3.09 -8.21 3.12
CA ASP A 284 3.40 -8.67 4.48
C ASP A 284 4.87 -8.39 4.89
N GLU A 285 5.73 -8.00 3.94
CA GLU A 285 7.08 -7.52 4.20
C GLU A 285 7.12 -6.04 4.70
N LEU A 286 6.01 -5.30 4.62
CA LEU A 286 5.92 -3.95 5.15
C LEU A 286 5.70 -3.98 6.66
N THR A 287 6.69 -3.55 7.44
CA THR A 287 6.65 -3.59 8.91
C THR A 287 6.13 -2.33 9.57
N ALA A 288 5.98 -1.26 8.82
CA ALA A 288 5.43 0.01 9.30
C ALA A 288 4.48 0.64 8.28
N LEU A 289 3.44 1.27 8.79
CA LEU A 289 2.69 2.28 8.07
C LEU A 289 3.22 3.64 8.47
N GLU A 290 3.64 4.41 7.50
CA GLU A 290 4.24 5.72 7.71
C GLU A 290 3.17 6.77 8.09
N ASN A 291 3.64 7.93 8.58
CA ASN A 291 2.75 9.02 8.98
C ASN A 291 1.85 9.46 7.84
N TYR A 292 0.57 9.72 8.14
CA TYR A 292 -0.43 10.23 7.20
C TYR A 292 -0.68 9.35 5.96
N THR A 293 -0.25 8.09 5.94
CA THR A 293 -0.33 7.21 4.75
C THR A 293 -1.75 7.19 4.15
N PHE A 294 -2.79 7.04 4.96
CA PHE A 294 -4.20 7.00 4.55
C PHE A 294 -5.03 8.14 5.14
N TYR A 295 -4.40 9.23 5.54
CA TYR A 295 -5.14 10.37 6.10
C TYR A 295 -6.26 10.81 5.16
N GLY A 296 -7.48 10.94 5.69
CA GLY A 296 -8.65 11.44 4.93
C GLY A 296 -9.19 10.47 3.87
N CYS A 297 -8.77 9.19 3.85
CA CYS A 297 -9.35 8.17 2.95
C CYS A 297 -10.75 7.79 3.43
N SER A 298 -11.73 8.67 3.27
CA SER A 298 -13.07 8.54 3.86
C SER A 298 -13.89 7.36 3.35
N ALA A 299 -13.61 6.85 2.14
CA ALA A 299 -14.26 5.66 1.59
C ALA A 299 -13.58 4.34 2.00
N LEU A 300 -12.38 4.37 2.58
CA LEU A 300 -11.60 3.19 2.93
C LEU A 300 -12.33 2.35 3.99
N LYS A 301 -12.63 1.09 3.65
CA LYS A 301 -13.39 0.15 4.49
C LYS A 301 -12.51 -0.94 5.07
N THR A 302 -11.55 -1.43 4.29
CA THR A 302 -10.75 -2.61 4.64
C THR A 302 -9.28 -2.37 4.33
N VAL A 303 -8.41 -2.69 5.31
CA VAL A 303 -6.96 -2.71 5.13
C VAL A 303 -6.39 -4.04 5.62
N THR A 304 -5.61 -4.68 4.75
CA THR A 304 -4.81 -5.86 5.10
C THR A 304 -3.33 -5.52 4.97
N ALA A 305 -2.57 -5.65 6.06
CA ALA A 305 -1.15 -5.33 6.13
C ALA A 305 -0.48 -6.21 7.21
N LEU A 306 -0.32 -7.51 6.91
CA LEU A 306 -0.03 -8.53 7.92
C LEU A 306 1.34 -8.40 8.60
N GLY A 307 2.32 -7.74 7.95
CA GLY A 307 3.65 -7.52 8.51
C GLY A 307 3.75 -6.35 9.48
N VAL A 308 2.72 -5.49 9.55
CA VAL A 308 2.80 -4.20 10.26
C VAL A 308 2.96 -4.37 11.76
N LYS A 309 4.01 -3.74 12.31
CA LYS A 309 4.32 -3.62 13.73
C LYS A 309 4.13 -2.21 14.26
N THR A 310 4.28 -1.22 13.40
CA THR A 310 4.14 0.19 13.76
C THR A 310 3.12 0.88 12.87
N VAL A 311 2.17 1.57 13.49
CA VAL A 311 1.23 2.46 12.82
C VAL A 311 1.62 3.90 13.12
N GLY A 312 2.01 4.65 12.10
CA GLY A 312 2.51 6.02 12.19
C GLY A 312 1.45 7.04 12.62
N ASP A 313 1.90 8.27 12.86
CA ASP A 313 1.04 9.38 13.27
C ASP A 313 0.01 9.70 12.19
N SER A 314 -1.25 9.86 12.60
CA SER A 314 -2.38 10.18 11.71
C SER A 314 -2.52 9.24 10.50
N ALA A 315 -1.98 8.01 10.56
CA ALA A 315 -1.95 7.08 9.42
C ALA A 315 -3.34 6.80 8.85
N PHE A 316 -4.38 6.74 9.69
CA PHE A 316 -5.80 6.55 9.32
C PHE A 316 -6.70 7.68 9.84
N GLU A 317 -6.16 8.83 10.23
CA GLU A 317 -6.99 9.93 10.73
C GLU A 317 -8.05 10.29 9.69
N SER A 318 -9.32 10.37 10.12
CA SER A 318 -10.49 10.67 9.28
C SER A 318 -10.86 9.59 8.24
N CYS A 319 -10.41 8.34 8.41
CA CYS A 319 -10.92 7.20 7.64
C CYS A 319 -12.29 6.76 8.19
N SER A 320 -13.32 7.57 7.97
CA SER A 320 -14.63 7.43 8.63
C SER A 320 -15.38 6.14 8.29
N SER A 321 -15.07 5.49 7.16
CA SER A 321 -15.68 4.22 6.73
C SER A 321 -14.86 2.98 7.14
N LEU A 322 -13.69 3.15 7.77
CA LEU A 322 -12.78 2.05 8.12
C LEU A 322 -13.42 1.14 9.18
N LYS A 323 -13.64 -0.12 8.83
CA LYS A 323 -14.32 -1.11 9.67
C LYS A 323 -13.60 -2.45 9.79
N SER A 324 -12.68 -2.76 8.88
CA SER A 324 -11.91 -4.00 8.90
C SER A 324 -10.42 -3.69 8.77
N VAL A 325 -9.63 -4.21 9.71
CA VAL A 325 -8.17 -4.02 9.73
C VAL A 325 -7.51 -5.33 10.11
N ALA A 326 -6.56 -5.81 9.31
CA ALA A 326 -5.71 -6.94 9.64
C ALA A 326 -4.24 -6.52 9.68
N PHE A 327 -3.71 -6.35 10.88
CA PHE A 327 -2.30 -6.14 11.17
C PHE A 327 -1.77 -7.38 11.92
N GLY A 328 -1.27 -8.34 11.16
CA GLY A 328 -0.87 -9.65 11.65
C GLY A 328 -1.99 -10.70 11.60
N GLY A 329 -1.61 -11.96 11.82
CA GLY A 329 -2.56 -13.07 11.76
C GLY A 329 -2.93 -13.46 10.32
N THR A 330 -4.22 -13.61 10.07
CA THR A 330 -4.79 -13.87 8.74
C THR A 330 -5.50 -12.63 8.22
N ALA A 331 -5.75 -12.57 6.91
CA ALA A 331 -6.55 -11.50 6.32
C ALA A 331 -7.90 -11.34 7.05
N ALA A 332 -8.26 -10.11 7.37
CA ALA A 332 -9.49 -9.83 8.08
C ALA A 332 -10.71 -10.20 7.25
N GLY A 333 -11.67 -10.88 7.87
CA GLY A 333 -13.02 -10.99 7.36
C GLY A 333 -13.77 -9.65 7.42
N GLU A 334 -15.00 -9.65 6.93
CA GLU A 334 -15.84 -8.45 6.99
C GLU A 334 -16.11 -8.05 8.46
N ASN A 335 -15.80 -6.79 8.80
CA ASN A 335 -15.88 -6.22 10.16
C ASN A 335 -14.96 -6.90 11.20
N GLU A 336 -13.88 -7.53 10.77
CA GLU A 336 -12.85 -8.06 11.66
C GLU A 336 -11.72 -7.05 11.85
N ILE A 337 -11.22 -6.97 13.10
CA ILE A 337 -10.13 -6.08 13.49
C ILE A 337 -9.09 -6.91 14.22
N THR A 338 -7.87 -6.95 13.68
CA THR A 338 -6.75 -7.71 14.25
C THR A 338 -5.50 -6.83 14.32
N PHE A 339 -4.89 -6.75 15.51
CA PHE A 339 -3.64 -6.04 15.78
C PHE A 339 -2.55 -6.99 16.29
N ALA A 340 -2.57 -8.26 15.88
CA ALA A 340 -1.75 -9.32 16.47
C ALA A 340 -0.23 -9.06 16.44
N ASN A 341 0.26 -8.25 15.50
CA ASN A 341 1.69 -7.95 15.37
C ASN A 341 2.03 -6.50 15.76
N VAL A 342 1.03 -5.66 16.08
CA VAL A 342 1.27 -4.24 16.33
C VAL A 342 1.88 -4.03 17.69
N GLU A 343 3.00 -3.32 17.71
CA GLU A 343 3.75 -2.96 18.94
C GLU A 343 3.53 -1.49 19.32
N THR A 344 3.35 -0.61 18.31
CA THR A 344 3.23 0.84 18.53
C THR A 344 2.15 1.44 17.63
N ILE A 345 1.32 2.30 18.22
CA ILE A 345 0.29 3.09 17.54
C ILE A 345 0.58 4.57 17.79
N GLY A 346 0.81 5.33 16.72
CA GLY A 346 1.19 6.73 16.75
C GLY A 346 0.04 7.68 17.16
N LYS A 347 0.39 8.96 17.29
CA LYS A 347 -0.55 10.05 17.60
C LYS A 347 -1.62 10.16 16.53
N ASN A 348 -2.90 10.32 16.93
CA ASN A 348 -4.06 10.43 16.05
C ASN A 348 -4.21 9.27 15.04
N ALA A 349 -3.52 8.16 15.18
CA ALA A 349 -3.41 7.12 14.13
C ALA A 349 -4.76 6.68 13.55
N PHE A 350 -5.80 6.52 14.36
CA PHE A 350 -7.17 6.16 13.96
C PHE A 350 -8.21 7.22 14.36
N LYS A 351 -7.78 8.44 14.64
CA LYS A 351 -8.69 9.50 15.08
C LYS A 351 -9.79 9.75 14.05
N GLY A 352 -11.04 9.74 14.49
CA GLY A 352 -12.20 9.95 13.62
C GLY A 352 -12.56 8.74 12.74
N CYS A 353 -12.02 7.54 13.01
CA CYS A 353 -12.46 6.29 12.37
C CYS A 353 -13.79 5.83 12.96
N THR A 354 -14.88 6.52 12.63
CA THR A 354 -16.19 6.37 13.28
C THR A 354 -16.88 5.04 13.03
N ALA A 355 -16.47 4.31 11.98
CA ALA A 355 -16.99 2.96 11.68
C ALA A 355 -16.19 1.85 12.36
N LEU A 356 -15.00 2.14 12.91
CA LEU A 356 -14.13 1.15 13.53
C LEU A 356 -14.77 0.56 14.78
N GLY A 357 -14.83 -0.78 14.85
CA GLY A 357 -15.45 -1.49 15.97
C GLY A 357 -16.98 -1.44 15.99
N LYS A 358 -17.63 -0.84 15.00
CA LYS A 358 -19.08 -0.81 14.86
C LYS A 358 -19.59 -2.18 14.41
N SER A 359 -19.96 -3.02 15.35
CA SER A 359 -20.57 -4.33 15.11
C SER A 359 -22.05 -4.32 15.51
N SER A 360 -22.89 -4.94 14.71
CA SER A 360 -24.27 -5.29 15.11
C SER A 360 -24.31 -6.48 16.07
N ASP A 361 -23.22 -7.23 16.18
CA ASP A 361 -23.05 -8.39 17.03
C ASP A 361 -22.27 -8.00 18.29
N VAL A 362 -22.98 -7.72 19.37
CA VAL A 362 -22.40 -7.36 20.68
C VAL A 362 -21.59 -8.49 21.33
N THR A 363 -21.62 -9.70 20.76
CA THR A 363 -20.82 -10.84 21.24
C THR A 363 -19.45 -10.91 20.56
N LYS A 364 -19.18 -10.06 19.54
CA LYS A 364 -17.90 -10.01 18.86
C LYS A 364 -16.87 -9.23 19.67
N HIS A 365 -15.71 -9.80 19.65
CA HIS A 365 -14.52 -9.52 20.45
C HIS A 365 -14.20 -8.04 20.61
N PRO A 366 -13.71 -7.63 21.79
CA PRO A 366 -13.14 -6.31 21.98
C PRO A 366 -12.01 -6.08 20.97
N LEU A 367 -11.75 -4.81 20.63
CA LEU A 367 -10.51 -4.45 19.94
C LEU A 367 -9.34 -4.94 20.83
N ASP A 368 -8.67 -6.00 20.36
CA ASP A 368 -7.57 -6.62 21.14
C ASP A 368 -6.25 -5.91 20.82
N LEU A 369 -5.78 -5.12 21.78
CA LEU A 369 -4.50 -4.40 21.76
C LEU A 369 -3.50 -5.01 22.76
N SER A 370 -3.65 -6.30 23.10
CA SER A 370 -2.81 -6.97 24.10
C SER A 370 -1.34 -7.14 23.66
N THR A 371 -1.02 -6.90 22.40
CA THR A 371 0.36 -6.88 21.88
C THR A 371 0.97 -5.49 21.89
N VAL A 372 0.15 -4.43 21.97
CA VAL A 372 0.58 -3.04 21.79
C VAL A 372 1.29 -2.55 23.06
N ASN A 373 2.50 -2.04 22.91
CA ASN A 373 3.32 -1.51 24.00
C ASN A 373 3.04 -0.02 24.26
N GLU A 374 2.73 0.75 23.20
CA GLU A 374 2.52 2.20 23.29
C GLU A 374 1.38 2.66 22.37
N ILE A 375 0.49 3.50 22.90
CA ILE A 375 -0.62 4.12 22.20
C ILE A 375 -0.51 5.64 22.37
N GLY A 376 -0.35 6.34 21.25
CA GLY A 376 -0.09 7.78 21.18
C GLY A 376 -1.31 8.65 21.52
N GLU A 377 -1.05 9.95 21.64
CA GLU A 377 -2.05 10.98 21.92
C GLU A 377 -3.22 10.90 20.94
N SER A 378 -4.46 10.82 21.48
CA SER A 378 -5.69 10.78 20.68
C SER A 378 -5.72 9.68 19.59
N ALA A 379 -4.94 8.61 19.75
CA ALA A 379 -4.77 7.57 18.71
C ALA A 379 -6.09 6.99 18.20
N PHE A 380 -7.07 6.80 19.08
CA PHE A 380 -8.44 6.36 18.75
C PHE A 380 -9.48 7.44 19.04
N GLY A 381 -9.07 8.71 19.17
CA GLY A 381 -9.98 9.80 19.50
C GLY A 381 -11.17 9.90 18.54
N GLY A 382 -12.40 9.90 19.04
CA GLY A 382 -13.61 9.98 18.23
C GLY A 382 -13.96 8.71 17.44
N CYS A 383 -13.41 7.54 17.79
CA CYS A 383 -13.85 6.24 17.25
C CYS A 383 -15.19 5.86 17.87
N THR A 384 -16.27 6.53 17.46
CA THR A 384 -17.61 6.42 18.05
C THR A 384 -18.28 5.05 17.85
N GLY A 385 -17.76 4.21 16.96
CA GLY A 385 -18.23 2.83 16.77
C GLY A 385 -17.62 1.83 17.73
N LEU A 386 -16.53 2.19 18.42
CA LEU A 386 -15.79 1.29 19.30
C LEU A 386 -16.53 1.06 20.63
N THR A 387 -16.89 -0.20 20.92
CA THR A 387 -17.69 -0.54 22.11
C THR A 387 -16.86 -1.17 23.25
N SER A 388 -15.81 -1.91 22.92
CA SER A 388 -14.93 -2.54 23.89
C SER A 388 -13.49 -2.62 23.41
N VAL A 389 -12.55 -2.55 24.35
CA VAL A 389 -11.10 -2.62 24.11
C VAL A 389 -10.46 -3.53 25.15
N LYS A 390 -9.51 -4.34 24.73
CA LYS A 390 -8.61 -5.08 25.62
C LYS A 390 -7.20 -4.51 25.48
N LEU A 391 -6.68 -3.99 26.57
CA LEU A 391 -5.35 -3.41 26.64
C LEU A 391 -4.31 -4.45 27.11
N LYS A 392 -3.06 -4.24 26.74
CA LYS A 392 -1.92 -4.92 27.36
C LYS A 392 -1.75 -4.40 28.79
N SER A 393 -1.52 -5.30 29.75
CA SER A 393 -1.10 -4.86 31.09
C SER A 393 0.24 -4.12 31.01
N GLY A 394 0.30 -2.92 31.57
CA GLY A 394 1.48 -2.06 31.48
C GLY A 394 1.66 -1.33 30.16
N VAL A 395 0.64 -1.29 29.28
CA VAL A 395 0.67 -0.47 28.08
C VAL A 395 0.91 1.00 28.41
N VAL A 396 1.75 1.67 27.62
CA VAL A 396 1.94 3.13 27.76
C VAL A 396 0.82 3.84 27.00
N LEU A 397 -0.01 4.60 27.71
CA LEU A 397 -1.03 5.45 27.09
C LEU A 397 -0.62 6.91 27.16
N ASP A 398 -0.71 7.59 26.03
CA ASP A 398 -0.64 9.05 25.96
C ASP A 398 -2.03 9.67 26.24
N LYS A 399 -2.05 10.97 26.51
CA LYS A 399 -3.28 11.69 26.83
C LYS A 399 -4.34 11.51 25.73
N ARG A 400 -5.61 11.42 26.15
CA ARG A 400 -6.77 11.33 25.27
C ARG A 400 -6.75 10.17 24.27
N ALA A 401 -5.98 9.11 24.51
CA ALA A 401 -5.81 7.99 23.58
C ALA A 401 -7.13 7.45 23.02
N PHE A 402 -8.20 7.40 23.83
CA PHE A 402 -9.56 6.97 23.46
C PHE A 402 -10.61 8.06 23.67
N SER A 403 -10.22 9.33 23.73
CA SER A 403 -11.18 10.41 24.00
C SER A 403 -12.32 10.44 23.00
N SER A 404 -13.52 10.77 23.49
CA SER A 404 -14.73 10.89 22.65
C SER A 404 -15.12 9.59 21.90
N CYS A 405 -14.64 8.41 22.34
CA CYS A 405 -15.19 7.14 21.91
C CYS A 405 -16.52 6.88 22.63
N SER A 406 -17.57 7.58 22.20
CA SER A 406 -18.83 7.68 22.94
C SER A 406 -19.59 6.36 23.11
N ALA A 407 -19.28 5.32 22.35
CA ALA A 407 -19.85 3.99 22.51
C ALA A 407 -19.00 3.06 23.40
N LEU A 408 -17.79 3.47 23.80
CA LEU A 408 -16.84 2.60 24.54
C LEU A 408 -17.31 2.41 25.99
N GLU A 409 -17.77 1.21 26.31
CA GLU A 409 -18.33 0.82 27.60
C GLU A 409 -17.39 -0.05 28.43
N THR A 410 -16.58 -0.88 27.76
CA THR A 410 -15.74 -1.89 28.43
C THR A 410 -14.28 -1.73 28.02
N ILE A 411 -13.39 -1.64 29.00
CA ILE A 411 -11.94 -1.62 28.78
C ILE A 411 -11.32 -2.65 29.73
N GLU A 412 -10.79 -3.74 29.17
CA GLU A 412 -10.05 -4.73 29.94
C GLU A 412 -8.63 -4.20 30.23
N ASN A 413 -8.15 -4.36 31.47
CA ASN A 413 -6.86 -3.88 31.99
C ASN A 413 -6.71 -2.34 31.98
N ALA A 414 -7.81 -1.60 32.07
CA ALA A 414 -7.79 -0.13 32.08
C ALA A 414 -7.01 0.45 33.29
N ASP A 415 -7.00 -0.22 34.42
CA ASP A 415 -6.32 0.17 35.66
C ASP A 415 -4.80 -0.13 35.65
N ALA A 416 -4.37 -0.94 34.70
CA ALA A 416 -2.98 -1.39 34.58
C ALA A 416 -2.15 -0.61 33.54
N TYR A 417 -2.65 0.49 32.99
CA TYR A 417 -1.89 1.31 32.04
C TYR A 417 -0.84 2.19 32.73
N VAL A 418 0.20 2.55 31.99
CA VAL A 418 1.23 3.50 32.39
C VAL A 418 1.02 4.80 31.62
N PRO A 419 0.82 5.96 32.27
CA PRO A 419 0.74 7.24 31.55
C PRO A 419 2.09 7.57 30.93
N LYS A 420 2.10 8.13 29.73
CA LYS A 420 3.35 8.48 29.04
C LYS A 420 4.20 9.50 29.79
N ARG A 421 3.55 10.42 30.53
CA ARG A 421 4.18 11.36 31.46
C ARG A 421 3.57 11.19 32.84
N ALA A 422 4.40 11.23 33.87
CA ALA A 422 3.93 11.05 35.25
C ALA A 422 2.91 12.12 35.68
N GLU A 423 3.07 13.37 35.22
CA GLU A 423 2.15 14.47 35.45
C GLU A 423 0.77 14.28 34.84
N ASP A 424 0.68 13.54 33.69
CA ASP A 424 -0.59 13.31 33.01
C ASP A 424 -1.60 12.49 33.83
N LYS A 425 -1.11 11.75 34.85
CA LYS A 425 -1.97 10.92 35.71
C LYS A 425 -2.89 11.77 36.62
N THR A 426 -2.47 12.97 36.94
CA THR A 426 -3.20 13.87 37.89
C THR A 426 -3.93 15.00 37.17
N ASP A 427 -3.69 15.22 35.87
CA ASP A 427 -4.36 16.23 35.06
C ASP A 427 -5.61 15.63 34.40
N PRO A 428 -6.83 16.07 34.78
CA PRO A 428 -8.07 15.59 34.16
C PRO A 428 -8.13 15.81 32.64
N SER A 429 -7.46 16.86 32.14
CA SER A 429 -7.40 17.14 30.69
C SER A 429 -6.59 16.14 29.89
N CYS A 430 -5.80 15.32 30.58
CA CYS A 430 -4.95 14.26 30.03
C CYS A 430 -5.58 12.86 30.13
N ASN A 431 -6.81 12.75 30.66
CA ASN A 431 -7.48 11.46 30.78
C ASN A 431 -7.56 10.74 29.43
N PRO A 432 -6.98 9.52 29.30
CA PRO A 432 -7.01 8.77 28.05
C PRO A 432 -8.43 8.33 27.63
N PHE A 433 -9.40 8.30 28.56
CA PHE A 433 -10.77 7.81 28.35
C PHE A 433 -11.85 8.90 28.43
N ASP A 434 -11.45 10.17 28.37
CA ASP A 434 -12.37 11.30 28.46
C ASP A 434 -13.50 11.23 27.42
N GLY A 435 -14.75 11.44 27.85
CA GLY A 435 -15.94 11.37 26.98
C GLY A 435 -16.30 9.96 26.48
N THR A 436 -15.89 8.92 27.21
CA THR A 436 -16.35 7.53 26.99
C THR A 436 -17.46 7.16 27.97
N LYS A 437 -18.33 6.22 27.58
CA LYS A 437 -19.31 5.64 28.54
C LYS A 437 -18.61 4.90 29.70
N TYR A 438 -17.44 4.34 29.45
CA TYR A 438 -16.62 3.71 30.48
C TYR A 438 -16.31 4.72 31.61
N GLN A 439 -15.82 5.92 31.28
CA GLN A 439 -15.55 6.99 32.26
C GLN A 439 -16.82 7.46 32.95
N ASP A 440 -17.91 7.70 32.20
CA ASP A 440 -19.19 8.10 32.76
C ASP A 440 -19.75 7.11 33.80
N ASN A 441 -19.48 5.80 33.60
CA ASN A 441 -19.89 4.76 34.53
C ASN A 441 -19.02 4.73 35.80
N LEU A 442 -17.72 4.99 35.70
CA LEU A 442 -16.84 5.15 36.86
C LEU A 442 -17.28 6.34 37.70
N ASP A 443 -17.51 7.50 37.09
CA ASP A 443 -17.93 8.73 37.79
C ASP A 443 -19.27 8.62 38.51
N LYS A 444 -20.17 7.73 38.03
CA LYS A 444 -21.46 7.44 38.70
C LYS A 444 -21.31 6.52 39.88
N ASN A 445 -20.36 5.59 39.87
CA ASN A 445 -20.12 4.61 40.92
C ASN A 445 -19.34 5.21 42.11
N ASP A 446 -18.61 6.31 41.88
CA ASP A 446 -17.86 7.05 42.92
C ASP A 446 -18.72 8.13 43.64
N ARG A 447 -20.01 8.27 43.29
CA ARG A 447 -20.99 9.14 43.95
C ARG A 447 -21.95 8.35 44.83
#